data_07002e1fb5bb790cc17ff6d71816d456
#
_entry.id   07002e1fb5bb790cc17ff6d71816d456
#
_cell.length_a   1.000
_cell.length_b   1.000
_cell.length_c   1.000
_cell.angle_alpha   90.00
_cell.angle_beta   90.00
_cell.angle_gamma   90.00
#
_symmetry.space_group_name_H-M   'P 1'
#
loop_
_entity.id
_entity.type
_entity.pdbx_description
1 polymer ?
#
loop_
_entity_poly.entity_id
_entity_poly.type
_entity_poly.pdbx_seq_one_letter_code
_entity_poly.pdbx_strand_id
1 'polypeptide(L)'
;NGAGKSTTMNMITGYLAPTGGTVAIDGHDVQEEPKEAKACIGYLPEIPPLYTDMTVQEYLLFVSELKGKKKKADRVQDVAQAVQRAGLQEMEKRLIRNLSKGYRQRVGIAAALLGSPKVIILDEPTVGLDPAQMIEIRNLIHDLGETHTVILSSHILSEVQTICDRVLIIAHGKVAAQGTPEELAAQLAARGMIAATALGTKEQILAAAAKVEGLTDLRVTAEKGDEVSFTATSTAGADLRAALSKALAEAGCPVVSLTSDTMSLEDIFLQITETAPEEAQPEETEEPAPEAAAAQPEQSAEPAEPQAPADDTPEQPEAENDQKEEE
;
A
#
# COMPACT_ATOMS: atom_id res chain seq x y z
N ASN A 1 2.17 -0.71 9.55
CA ASN A 1 2.23 0.69 9.14
C ASN A 1 3.42 1.38 9.81
N GLY A 2 3.97 2.47 9.19
CA GLY A 2 5.12 3.19 9.78
C GLY A 2 6.51 2.57 9.53
N ALA A 3 6.60 1.44 8.84
CA ALA A 3 7.87 0.75 8.57
C ALA A 3 8.83 1.46 7.59
N GLY A 4 8.39 2.56 6.92
CA GLY A 4 9.19 3.31 5.96
C GLY A 4 8.84 3.04 4.48
N LYS A 5 7.80 2.26 4.14
CA LYS A 5 7.40 1.97 2.74
C LYS A 5 7.15 3.24 1.93
N SER A 6 6.22 4.08 2.36
CA SER A 6 5.87 5.33 1.65
C SER A 6 7.05 6.31 1.59
N THR A 7 7.88 6.37 2.63
CA THR A 7 9.12 7.15 2.61
C THR A 7 10.07 6.65 1.52
N THR A 8 10.26 5.34 1.41
CA THR A 8 11.09 4.72 0.37
C THR A 8 10.52 5.01 -1.03
N MET A 9 9.20 4.88 -1.22
CA MET A 9 8.54 5.22 -2.49
C MET A 9 8.74 6.69 -2.86
N ASN A 10 8.62 7.59 -1.89
CA ASN A 10 8.86 9.02 -2.09
C ASN A 10 10.31 9.34 -2.47
N MET A 11 11.28 8.59 -1.94
CA MET A 11 12.69 8.73 -2.35
C MET A 11 12.90 8.21 -3.78
N ILE A 12 12.33 7.05 -4.12
CA ILE A 12 12.45 6.45 -5.46
C ILE A 12 11.81 7.35 -6.53
N THR A 13 10.66 7.98 -6.23
CA THR A 13 9.97 8.89 -7.16
C THR A 13 10.60 10.30 -7.20
N GLY A 14 11.61 10.56 -6.38
CA GLY A 14 12.26 11.87 -6.28
C GLY A 14 11.36 12.95 -5.69
N TYR A 15 10.38 12.56 -4.87
CA TYR A 15 9.56 13.48 -4.10
C TYR A 15 10.25 13.88 -2.79
N LEU A 16 11.04 12.98 -2.23
CA LEU A 16 11.87 13.19 -1.05
C LEU A 16 13.33 12.87 -1.40
N ALA A 17 14.25 13.78 -1.10
CA ALA A 17 15.67 13.52 -1.27
C ALA A 17 16.19 12.60 -0.14
N PRO A 18 16.92 11.52 -0.44
CA PRO A 18 17.57 10.71 0.59
C PRO A 18 18.69 11.52 1.28
N THR A 19 18.87 11.33 2.59
CA THR A 19 19.96 11.95 3.36
C THR A 19 21.32 11.32 3.02
N GLY A 20 21.32 10.09 2.53
CA GLY A 20 22.50 9.37 2.09
C GLY A 20 22.12 8.22 1.16
N GLY A 21 23.09 7.71 0.39
CA GLY A 21 22.85 6.74 -0.65
C GLY A 21 22.35 7.36 -1.97
N THR A 22 22.15 6.55 -2.98
CA THR A 22 21.73 6.96 -4.32
C THR A 22 20.55 6.10 -4.80
N VAL A 23 19.69 6.67 -5.63
CA VAL A 23 18.61 5.98 -6.33
C VAL A 23 18.77 6.24 -7.82
N ALA A 24 18.92 5.18 -8.59
CA ALA A 24 19.01 5.27 -10.06
C ALA A 24 17.83 4.53 -10.70
N ILE A 25 17.18 5.17 -11.67
CA ILE A 25 16.08 4.61 -12.47
C ILE A 25 16.50 4.59 -13.92
N ASP A 26 16.58 3.40 -14.50
CA ASP A 26 17.03 3.21 -15.88
C ASP A 26 18.42 3.85 -16.19
N GLY A 27 19.29 3.86 -15.18
CA GLY A 27 20.64 4.46 -15.26
C GLY A 27 20.71 5.94 -14.91
N HIS A 28 19.58 6.64 -14.69
CA HIS A 28 19.52 8.05 -14.30
C HIS A 28 19.39 8.18 -12.77
N ASP A 29 20.30 8.92 -12.16
CA ASP A 29 20.22 9.25 -10.74
C ASP A 29 19.07 10.23 -10.48
N VAL A 30 18.24 9.92 -9.48
CA VAL A 30 17.02 10.69 -9.17
C VAL A 30 17.35 12.11 -8.70
N GLN A 31 18.52 12.34 -8.10
CA GLN A 31 18.94 13.64 -7.60
C GLN A 31 19.74 14.44 -8.64
N GLU A 32 20.60 13.77 -9.41
CA GLU A 32 21.47 14.43 -10.39
C GLU A 32 20.75 14.66 -11.73
N GLU A 33 19.92 13.67 -12.18
CA GLU A 33 19.18 13.69 -13.43
C GLU A 33 17.66 13.53 -13.21
N PRO A 34 17.02 14.42 -12.40
CA PRO A 34 15.64 14.23 -11.94
C PRO A 34 14.59 14.24 -13.05
N LYS A 35 14.85 14.90 -14.17
CA LYS A 35 13.91 14.96 -15.30
C LYS A 35 13.92 13.65 -16.08
N GLU A 36 15.08 13.13 -16.34
CA GLU A 36 15.35 11.89 -17.06
C GLU A 36 14.83 10.70 -16.24
N ALA A 37 15.17 10.65 -14.95
CA ALA A 37 14.67 9.64 -14.03
C ALA A 37 13.12 9.66 -13.94
N LYS A 38 12.50 10.84 -13.75
CA LYS A 38 11.04 10.99 -13.69
C LYS A 38 10.34 10.66 -15.01
N ALA A 39 10.99 10.85 -16.15
CA ALA A 39 10.45 10.45 -17.45
C ALA A 39 10.33 8.92 -17.58
N CYS A 40 11.17 8.16 -16.87
CA CYS A 40 11.15 6.71 -16.84
C CYS A 40 10.14 6.13 -15.84
N ILE A 41 9.49 6.97 -15.00
CA ILE A 41 8.60 6.55 -13.92
C ILE A 41 7.14 6.88 -14.24
N GLY A 42 6.25 5.90 -14.04
CA GLY A 42 4.83 6.11 -13.82
C GLY A 42 4.51 5.91 -12.35
N TYR A 43 3.88 6.87 -11.70
CA TYR A 43 3.60 6.79 -10.27
C TYR A 43 2.12 6.97 -9.97
N LEU A 44 1.58 6.05 -9.19
CA LEU A 44 0.27 6.13 -8.58
C LEU A 44 0.43 6.18 -7.07
N PRO A 45 0.21 7.32 -6.41
CA PRO A 45 0.16 7.39 -4.95
C PRO A 45 -1.11 6.73 -4.40
N GLU A 46 -1.13 6.41 -3.11
CA GLU A 46 -2.28 5.81 -2.40
C GLU A 46 -3.60 6.55 -2.67
N ILE A 47 -3.54 7.88 -2.69
CA ILE A 47 -4.68 8.74 -3.09
C ILE A 47 -4.34 9.36 -4.45
N PRO A 48 -4.97 8.90 -5.56
CA PRO A 48 -4.73 9.46 -6.87
C PRO A 48 -5.08 10.95 -6.93
N PRO A 49 -4.18 11.83 -7.41
CA PRO A 49 -4.43 13.26 -7.52
C PRO A 49 -5.29 13.59 -8.76
N LEU A 50 -6.57 13.25 -8.70
CA LEU A 50 -7.50 13.39 -9.83
C LEU A 50 -8.23 14.73 -9.80
N TYR A 51 -8.35 15.37 -10.97
CA TYR A 51 -9.21 16.54 -11.14
C TYR A 51 -10.64 16.08 -11.40
N THR A 52 -11.46 16.09 -10.35
CA THR A 52 -12.79 15.47 -10.32
C THR A 52 -13.81 16.14 -11.25
N ASP A 53 -13.60 17.40 -11.63
CA ASP A 53 -14.45 18.17 -12.54
C ASP A 53 -14.09 17.99 -14.01
N MET A 54 -13.03 17.25 -14.32
CA MET A 54 -12.67 16.83 -15.67
C MET A 54 -13.30 15.49 -16.03
N THR A 55 -13.50 15.25 -17.32
CA THR A 55 -13.73 13.91 -17.84
C THR A 55 -12.42 13.10 -17.79
N VAL A 56 -12.52 11.76 -17.85
CA VAL A 56 -11.35 10.90 -17.91
C VAL A 56 -10.42 11.28 -19.07
N GLN A 57 -10.98 11.51 -20.25
CA GLN A 57 -10.22 11.87 -21.44
C GLN A 57 -9.52 13.24 -21.29
N GLU A 58 -10.21 14.26 -20.79
CA GLU A 58 -9.61 15.58 -20.56
C GLU A 58 -8.46 15.52 -19.57
N TYR A 59 -8.64 14.80 -18.46
CA TYR A 59 -7.60 14.62 -17.45
C TYR A 59 -6.37 13.89 -18.01
N LEU A 60 -6.57 12.79 -18.73
CA LEU A 60 -5.45 12.04 -19.30
C LEU A 60 -4.72 12.82 -20.40
N LEU A 61 -5.42 13.60 -21.24
CA LEU A 61 -4.80 14.50 -22.21
C LEU A 61 -3.96 15.58 -21.52
N PHE A 62 -4.46 16.14 -20.45
CA PHE A 62 -3.72 17.11 -19.63
C PHE A 62 -2.45 16.51 -19.03
N VAL A 63 -2.54 15.31 -18.43
CA VAL A 63 -1.37 14.62 -17.86
C VAL A 63 -0.35 14.25 -18.95
N SER A 64 -0.80 13.79 -20.13
CA SER A 64 0.09 13.48 -21.27
C SER A 64 0.85 14.73 -21.74
N GLU A 65 0.21 15.90 -21.70
CA GLU A 65 0.86 17.19 -22.00
C GLU A 65 1.92 17.54 -20.98
N LEU A 66 1.63 17.39 -19.68
CA LEU A 66 2.59 17.61 -18.59
C LEU A 66 3.80 16.67 -18.68
N LYS A 67 3.60 15.43 -19.16
CA LYS A 67 4.68 14.47 -19.42
C LYS A 67 5.48 14.77 -20.71
N GLY A 68 5.26 15.93 -21.35
CA GLY A 68 6.09 16.44 -22.43
C GLY A 68 5.67 16.03 -23.85
N LYS A 69 4.52 15.39 -24.04
CA LYS A 69 3.97 15.09 -25.37
C LYS A 69 3.43 16.37 -26.02
N LYS A 70 4.26 17.05 -26.84
CA LYS A 70 3.93 18.37 -27.40
C LYS A 70 2.85 18.32 -28.50
N LYS A 71 2.86 17.30 -29.35
CA LYS A 71 1.92 17.19 -30.47
C LYS A 71 0.59 16.58 -30.00
N LYS A 72 -0.54 17.19 -30.42
CA LYS A 72 -1.89 16.72 -30.08
C LYS A 72 -2.14 15.28 -30.52
N ALA A 73 -1.65 14.91 -31.71
CA ALA A 73 -1.82 13.55 -32.23
C ALA A 73 -1.13 12.51 -31.35
N ASP A 74 0.10 12.80 -30.89
CA ASP A 74 0.87 11.91 -30.02
C ASP A 74 0.16 11.75 -28.65
N ARG A 75 -0.42 12.83 -28.10
CA ARG A 75 -1.22 12.77 -26.87
C ARG A 75 -2.46 11.90 -27.00
N VAL A 76 -3.20 12.08 -28.11
CA VAL A 76 -4.41 11.28 -28.34
C VAL A 76 -4.09 9.80 -28.46
N GLN A 77 -3.00 9.44 -29.13
CA GLN A 77 -2.55 8.07 -29.26
C GLN A 77 -2.10 7.49 -27.89
N ASP A 78 -1.32 8.25 -27.14
CA ASP A 78 -0.82 7.89 -25.80
C ASP A 78 -2.00 7.62 -24.84
N VAL A 79 -2.98 8.55 -24.85
CA VAL A 79 -4.20 8.41 -24.02
C VAL A 79 -5.04 7.21 -24.44
N ALA A 80 -5.23 6.98 -25.74
CA ALA A 80 -6.00 5.83 -26.23
C ALA A 80 -5.39 4.50 -25.78
N GLN A 81 -4.06 4.37 -25.81
CA GLN A 81 -3.35 3.18 -25.32
C GLN A 81 -3.51 3.02 -23.81
N ALA A 82 -3.36 4.10 -23.04
CA ALA A 82 -3.51 4.06 -21.58
C ALA A 82 -4.95 3.70 -21.16
N VAL A 83 -5.95 4.27 -21.83
CA VAL A 83 -7.38 3.96 -21.63
C VAL A 83 -7.67 2.49 -21.93
N GLN A 84 -7.16 1.97 -23.04
CA GLN A 84 -7.35 0.58 -23.43
C GLN A 84 -6.73 -0.37 -22.40
N ARG A 85 -5.49 -0.13 -21.98
CA ARG A 85 -4.80 -0.95 -20.98
C ARG A 85 -5.49 -0.94 -19.62
N ALA A 86 -5.98 0.22 -19.19
CA ALA A 86 -6.67 0.36 -17.91
C ALA A 86 -8.15 -0.06 -17.93
N GLY A 87 -8.71 -0.46 -19.08
CA GLY A 87 -10.11 -0.87 -19.21
C GLY A 87 -11.10 0.28 -18.98
N LEU A 88 -10.82 1.47 -19.55
CA LEU A 88 -11.59 2.70 -19.32
C LEU A 88 -12.38 3.17 -20.54
N GLN A 89 -12.47 2.39 -21.64
CA GLN A 89 -13.06 2.82 -22.90
C GLN A 89 -14.48 3.36 -22.76
N GLU A 90 -15.31 2.73 -21.94
CA GLU A 90 -16.69 3.17 -21.73
C GLU A 90 -16.80 4.37 -20.78
N MET A 91 -15.72 4.71 -20.10
CA MET A 91 -15.69 5.77 -19.07
C MET A 91 -15.05 7.08 -19.56
N GLU A 92 -14.44 7.11 -20.75
CA GLU A 92 -13.65 8.25 -21.26
C GLU A 92 -14.36 9.60 -21.15
N LYS A 93 -15.66 9.62 -21.46
CA LYS A 93 -16.46 10.85 -21.48
C LYS A 93 -17.17 11.16 -20.15
N ARG A 94 -16.99 10.29 -19.13
CA ARG A 94 -17.60 10.53 -17.82
C ARG A 94 -16.75 11.47 -16.99
N LEU A 95 -17.40 12.31 -16.19
CA LEU A 95 -16.72 13.11 -15.17
C LEU A 95 -16.13 12.19 -14.09
N ILE A 96 -14.89 12.44 -13.69
CA ILE A 96 -14.15 11.62 -12.71
C ILE A 96 -14.90 11.57 -11.38
N ARG A 97 -15.57 12.64 -10.95
CA ARG A 97 -16.38 12.65 -9.71
C ARG A 97 -17.52 11.63 -9.72
N ASN A 98 -18.03 11.25 -10.90
CA ASN A 98 -19.13 10.30 -11.05
C ASN A 98 -18.67 8.83 -11.17
N LEU A 99 -17.37 8.57 -11.06
CA LEU A 99 -16.79 7.24 -11.10
C LEU A 99 -16.78 6.58 -9.73
N SER A 100 -16.91 5.24 -9.69
CA SER A 100 -16.65 4.45 -8.49
C SER A 100 -15.17 4.57 -8.07
N LYS A 101 -14.84 4.17 -6.84
CA LYS A 101 -13.46 4.19 -6.35
C LYS A 101 -12.53 3.36 -7.25
N GLY A 102 -12.96 2.16 -7.67
CA GLY A 102 -12.19 1.30 -8.57
C GLY A 102 -11.92 1.94 -9.93
N TYR A 103 -12.91 2.60 -10.53
CA TYR A 103 -12.69 3.33 -11.78
C TYR A 103 -11.76 4.53 -11.60
N ARG A 104 -11.82 5.26 -10.47
CA ARG A 104 -10.86 6.33 -10.17
C ARG A 104 -9.45 5.78 -10.02
N GLN A 105 -9.29 4.60 -9.39
CA GLN A 105 -8.00 3.92 -9.30
C GLN A 105 -7.46 3.57 -10.69
N ARG A 106 -8.30 3.02 -11.58
CA ARG A 106 -7.93 2.75 -12.98
C ARG A 106 -7.53 4.02 -13.74
N VAL A 107 -8.20 5.16 -13.50
CA VAL A 107 -7.80 6.46 -14.09
C VAL A 107 -6.40 6.86 -13.59
N GLY A 108 -6.10 6.66 -12.31
CA GLY A 108 -4.78 6.89 -11.75
C GLY A 108 -3.70 5.99 -12.37
N ILE A 109 -4.01 4.69 -12.56
CA ILE A 109 -3.10 3.76 -13.26
C ILE A 109 -2.92 4.19 -14.71
N ALA A 110 -3.99 4.57 -15.43
CA ALA A 110 -3.89 5.07 -16.79
C ALA A 110 -2.99 6.31 -16.88
N ALA A 111 -3.10 7.24 -15.93
CA ALA A 111 -2.23 8.41 -15.84
C ALA A 111 -0.76 8.03 -15.57
N ALA A 112 -0.52 7.00 -14.77
CA ALA A 112 0.82 6.47 -14.55
C ALA A 112 1.42 5.89 -15.84
N LEU A 113 0.62 5.22 -16.68
CA LEU A 113 1.05 4.60 -17.95
C LEU A 113 1.40 5.59 -19.06
N LEU A 114 0.92 6.85 -18.99
CA LEU A 114 1.19 7.85 -20.00
C LEU A 114 2.69 8.10 -20.18
N GLY A 115 3.12 8.27 -21.40
CA GLY A 115 4.53 8.44 -21.74
C GLY A 115 5.32 7.13 -21.85
N SER A 116 4.68 5.97 -21.67
CA SER A 116 5.29 4.64 -21.74
C SER A 116 6.51 4.50 -20.80
N PRO A 117 6.34 4.69 -19.48
CA PRO A 117 7.42 4.61 -18.51
C PRO A 117 7.99 3.20 -18.45
N LYS A 118 9.28 3.05 -18.15
CA LYS A 118 9.92 1.73 -17.96
C LYS A 118 9.57 1.13 -16.59
N VAL A 119 9.38 1.98 -15.60
CA VAL A 119 9.06 1.58 -14.21
C VAL A 119 7.72 2.17 -13.80
N ILE A 120 6.84 1.33 -13.28
CA ILE A 120 5.53 1.74 -12.74
C ILE A 120 5.58 1.50 -11.23
N ILE A 121 5.27 2.53 -10.46
CA ILE A 121 5.23 2.49 -9.00
C ILE A 121 3.78 2.69 -8.56
N LEU A 122 3.24 1.73 -7.82
CA LEU A 122 1.86 1.72 -7.34
C LEU A 122 1.87 1.65 -5.81
N ASP A 123 1.40 2.70 -5.16
CA ASP A 123 1.31 2.74 -3.69
C ASP A 123 -0.10 2.34 -3.26
N GLU A 124 -0.23 1.18 -2.60
CA GLU A 124 -1.47 0.59 -2.10
C GLU A 124 -2.63 0.57 -3.14
N PRO A 125 -2.42 0.00 -4.35
CA PRO A 125 -3.36 0.17 -5.47
C PRO A 125 -4.73 -0.47 -5.26
N THR A 126 -4.89 -1.37 -4.30
CA THR A 126 -6.12 -2.13 -4.02
C THR A 126 -6.87 -1.65 -2.78
N VAL A 127 -6.33 -0.68 -2.04
CA VAL A 127 -6.92 -0.18 -0.79
C VAL A 127 -8.34 0.32 -0.95
N GLY A 128 -9.26 -0.29 -0.17
CA GLY A 128 -10.66 0.11 -0.09
C GLY A 128 -11.47 -0.15 -1.35
N LEU A 129 -11.03 -1.10 -2.17
CA LEU A 129 -11.80 -1.69 -3.27
C LEU A 129 -12.60 -2.88 -2.75
N ASP A 130 -13.70 -3.21 -3.42
CA ASP A 130 -14.41 -4.45 -3.18
C ASP A 130 -13.64 -5.66 -3.78
N PRO A 131 -13.93 -6.90 -3.35
CA PRO A 131 -13.19 -8.09 -3.79
C PRO A 131 -13.17 -8.29 -5.32
N ALA A 132 -14.25 -7.93 -6.03
CA ALA A 132 -14.29 -8.06 -7.48
C ALA A 132 -13.36 -7.06 -8.16
N GLN A 133 -13.39 -5.78 -7.71
CA GLN A 133 -12.48 -4.74 -8.20
C GLN A 133 -11.02 -5.04 -7.85
N MET A 134 -10.73 -5.65 -6.69
CA MET A 134 -9.38 -6.07 -6.32
C MET A 134 -8.83 -7.10 -7.32
N ILE A 135 -9.62 -8.10 -7.70
CA ILE A 135 -9.24 -9.10 -8.71
C ILE A 135 -8.93 -8.43 -10.06
N GLU A 136 -9.78 -7.51 -10.48
CA GLU A 136 -9.58 -6.79 -11.74
C GLU A 136 -8.31 -5.93 -11.75
N ILE A 137 -8.01 -5.24 -10.64
CA ILE A 137 -6.77 -4.45 -10.51
C ILE A 137 -5.55 -5.35 -10.45
N ARG A 138 -5.61 -6.51 -9.76
CA ARG A 138 -4.52 -7.50 -9.75
C ARG A 138 -4.19 -8.00 -11.16
N ASN A 139 -5.21 -8.39 -11.92
CA ASN A 139 -5.01 -8.83 -13.30
C ASN A 139 -4.36 -7.74 -14.14
N LEU A 140 -4.83 -6.48 -14.00
CA LEU A 140 -4.22 -5.35 -14.68
C LEU A 140 -2.75 -5.17 -14.29
N ILE A 141 -2.40 -5.28 -13.01
CA ILE A 141 -1.00 -5.16 -12.53
C ILE A 141 -0.14 -6.30 -13.09
N HIS A 142 -0.65 -7.52 -13.10
CA HIS A 142 0.03 -8.67 -13.68
C HIS A 142 0.34 -8.45 -15.18
N ASP A 143 -0.66 -8.04 -15.97
CA ASP A 143 -0.50 -7.76 -17.40
C ASP A 143 0.53 -6.62 -17.65
N LEU A 144 0.58 -5.63 -16.76
CA LEU A 144 1.59 -4.56 -16.82
C LEU A 144 3.00 -5.10 -16.54
N GLY A 145 3.13 -6.08 -15.66
CA GLY A 145 4.41 -6.74 -15.33
C GLY A 145 5.07 -7.42 -16.51
N GLU A 146 4.31 -7.86 -17.53
CA GLU A 146 4.87 -8.46 -18.75
C GLU A 146 5.71 -7.47 -19.57
N THR A 147 5.45 -6.18 -19.48
CA THR A 147 6.05 -5.15 -20.33
C THR A 147 6.77 -4.03 -19.57
N HIS A 148 6.60 -3.96 -18.26
CA HIS A 148 7.16 -2.92 -17.40
C HIS A 148 7.75 -3.55 -16.14
N THR A 149 8.72 -2.88 -15.53
CA THR A 149 9.07 -3.18 -14.13
C THR A 149 8.01 -2.54 -13.24
N VAL A 150 7.28 -3.36 -12.48
CA VAL A 150 6.26 -2.86 -11.56
C VAL A 150 6.75 -2.98 -10.12
N ILE A 151 6.72 -1.88 -9.39
CA ILE A 151 6.96 -1.84 -7.95
C ILE A 151 5.63 -1.52 -7.29
N LEU A 152 5.19 -2.39 -6.39
CA LEU A 152 3.92 -2.19 -5.72
C LEU A 152 4.14 -2.24 -4.20
N SER A 153 3.49 -1.36 -3.46
CA SER A 153 3.35 -1.49 -2.01
C SER A 153 2.00 -2.12 -1.69
N SER A 154 1.96 -2.99 -0.70
CA SER A 154 0.72 -3.49 -0.11
C SER A 154 0.95 -3.86 1.35
N HIS A 155 -0.10 -3.76 2.15
CA HIS A 155 -0.14 -4.31 3.50
C HIS A 155 -0.88 -5.65 3.54
N ILE A 156 -1.41 -6.12 2.41
CA ILE A 156 -2.11 -7.39 2.26
C ILE A 156 -1.14 -8.41 1.68
N LEU A 157 -0.58 -9.26 2.54
CA LEU A 157 0.49 -10.18 2.18
C LEU A 157 0.06 -11.27 1.20
N SER A 158 -1.19 -11.73 1.29
CA SER A 158 -1.77 -12.68 0.32
C SER A 158 -1.88 -12.11 -1.10
N GLU A 159 -2.04 -10.80 -1.24
CA GLU A 159 -1.98 -10.15 -2.56
C GLU A 159 -0.56 -10.14 -3.10
N VAL A 160 0.40 -9.80 -2.26
CA VAL A 160 1.83 -9.78 -2.62
C VAL A 160 2.28 -11.15 -3.10
N GLN A 161 1.89 -12.23 -2.42
CA GLN A 161 2.19 -13.61 -2.84
C GLN A 161 1.64 -13.97 -4.22
N THR A 162 0.49 -13.39 -4.58
CA THR A 162 -0.19 -13.75 -5.84
C THR A 162 0.33 -12.96 -7.03
N ILE A 163 0.84 -11.73 -6.81
CA ILE A 163 1.16 -10.79 -7.89
C ILE A 163 2.67 -10.63 -8.09
N CYS A 164 3.46 -10.72 -7.01
CA CYS A 164 4.87 -10.32 -7.04
C CYS A 164 5.81 -11.50 -7.25
N ASP A 165 6.74 -11.37 -8.20
CA ASP A 165 7.85 -12.32 -8.40
C ASP A 165 8.88 -12.21 -7.27
N ARG A 166 9.07 -11.02 -6.71
CA ARG A 166 10.02 -10.75 -5.63
C ARG A 166 9.38 -9.83 -4.58
N VAL A 167 9.73 -10.09 -3.33
CA VAL A 167 9.21 -9.36 -2.17
C VAL A 167 10.37 -8.75 -1.41
N LEU A 168 10.19 -7.49 -0.97
CA LEU A 168 11.06 -6.76 -0.07
C LEU A 168 10.29 -6.44 1.21
N ILE A 169 10.72 -6.98 2.34
CA ILE A 169 10.10 -6.69 3.65
C ILE A 169 10.90 -5.58 4.33
N ILE A 170 10.21 -4.49 4.64
CA ILE A 170 10.78 -3.36 5.38
C ILE A 170 10.20 -3.37 6.80
N ALA A 171 11.06 -3.38 7.80
CA ALA A 171 10.71 -3.27 9.21
C ALA A 171 11.64 -2.27 9.89
N HIS A 172 11.08 -1.39 10.74
CA HIS A 172 11.86 -0.37 11.47
C HIS A 172 12.80 0.46 10.58
N GLY A 173 12.37 0.82 9.37
CA GLY A 173 13.14 1.61 8.41
C GLY A 173 14.32 0.87 7.75
N LYS A 174 14.46 -0.43 7.97
CA LYS A 174 15.54 -1.28 7.40
C LYS A 174 14.93 -2.38 6.51
N VAL A 175 15.69 -2.84 5.53
CA VAL A 175 15.34 -4.06 4.78
C VAL A 175 15.58 -5.26 5.68
N ALA A 176 14.49 -5.91 6.07
CA ALA A 176 14.52 -7.05 6.97
C ALA A 176 14.67 -8.38 6.24
N ALA A 177 14.06 -8.51 5.05
CA ALA A 177 14.21 -9.68 4.17
C ALA A 177 13.90 -9.31 2.71
N GLN A 178 14.47 -10.07 1.78
CA GLN A 178 14.17 -9.97 0.35
C GLN A 178 14.34 -11.32 -0.34
N GLY A 179 13.51 -11.61 -1.33
CA GLY A 179 13.56 -12.86 -2.09
C GLY A 179 12.28 -13.11 -2.86
N THR A 180 12.16 -14.25 -3.52
CA THR A 180 10.86 -14.72 -4.01
C THR A 180 9.99 -15.14 -2.81
N PRO A 181 8.66 -15.21 -2.95
CA PRO A 181 7.80 -15.74 -1.89
C PRO A 181 8.24 -17.12 -1.39
N GLU A 182 8.66 -17.99 -2.31
CA GLU A 182 9.16 -19.34 -2.00
C GLU A 182 10.50 -19.33 -1.27
N GLU A 183 11.45 -18.45 -1.69
CA GLU A 183 12.74 -18.29 -1.01
C GLU A 183 12.54 -17.80 0.43
N LEU A 184 11.65 -16.82 0.61
CA LEU A 184 11.33 -16.30 1.94
C LEU A 184 10.66 -17.37 2.80
N ALA A 185 9.71 -18.12 2.25
CA ALA A 185 9.09 -19.26 2.92
C ALA A 185 10.13 -20.32 3.29
N ALA A 186 11.05 -20.66 2.37
CA ALA A 186 12.10 -21.65 2.62
C ALA A 186 13.13 -21.22 3.66
N GLN A 187 13.53 -19.93 3.69
CA GLN A 187 14.45 -19.39 4.70
C GLN A 187 13.90 -19.54 6.12
N LEU A 188 12.58 -19.52 6.27
CA LEU A 188 11.90 -19.66 7.55
C LEU A 188 11.37 -21.07 7.79
N ALA A 189 11.03 -21.82 6.73
CA ALA A 189 10.75 -23.25 6.80
C ALA A 189 11.98 -24.07 7.22
N ALA A 190 13.20 -23.49 7.13
CA ALA A 190 14.39 -24.07 7.80
C ALA A 190 14.21 -24.18 9.32
N ARG A 191 13.18 -23.58 9.89
CA ARG A 191 12.71 -23.79 11.28
C ARG A 191 11.49 -24.70 11.37
N GLY A 192 11.11 -25.40 10.29
CA GLY A 192 10.08 -26.46 10.25
C GLY A 192 8.91 -26.29 11.21
N MET A 193 7.95 -25.40 10.90
CA MET A 193 6.76 -25.28 11.75
C MET A 193 5.77 -26.40 11.44
N ILE A 194 5.34 -27.13 12.46
CA ILE A 194 4.32 -28.16 12.39
C ILE A 194 3.09 -27.64 13.13
N ALA A 195 1.95 -27.58 12.44
CA ALA A 195 0.66 -27.33 13.07
C ALA A 195 -0.07 -28.67 13.23
N ALA A 196 -0.56 -28.93 14.45
CA ALA A 196 -1.25 -30.15 14.78
C ALA A 196 -2.50 -29.86 15.60
N THR A 197 -3.54 -30.68 15.36
CA THR A 197 -4.73 -30.73 16.19
C THR A 197 -4.92 -32.17 16.64
N ALA A 198 -5.07 -32.38 17.94
CA ALA A 198 -5.24 -33.70 18.53
C ALA A 198 -6.34 -33.69 19.58
N LEU A 199 -6.91 -34.88 19.84
CA LEU A 199 -7.91 -35.07 20.89
C LEU A 199 -7.22 -35.52 22.20
N GLY A 200 -7.54 -34.84 23.30
CA GLY A 200 -7.01 -35.14 24.63
C GLY A 200 -6.85 -33.89 25.48
N THR A 201 -6.32 -34.04 26.68
CA THR A 201 -6.02 -32.87 27.52
C THR A 201 -4.76 -32.15 27.02
N LYS A 202 -4.71 -30.85 27.22
CA LYS A 202 -3.54 -30.02 26.87
C LYS A 202 -2.23 -30.59 27.46
N GLU A 203 -2.26 -31.01 28.72
CA GLU A 203 -1.10 -31.55 29.42
C GLU A 203 -0.62 -32.87 28.77
N GLN A 204 -1.54 -33.76 28.37
CA GLN A 204 -1.20 -35.02 27.73
C GLN A 204 -0.59 -34.80 26.34
N ILE A 205 -1.18 -33.89 25.55
CA ILE A 205 -0.74 -33.56 24.18
C ILE A 205 0.64 -32.91 24.20
N LEU A 206 0.84 -31.89 25.06
CA LEU A 206 2.13 -31.22 25.17
C LEU A 206 3.23 -32.15 25.74
N ALA A 207 2.90 -33.01 26.70
CA ALA A 207 3.84 -34.01 27.24
C ALA A 207 4.24 -35.07 26.20
N ALA A 208 3.32 -35.46 25.31
CA ALA A 208 3.61 -36.34 24.18
C ALA A 208 4.48 -35.66 23.12
N ALA A 209 4.14 -34.44 22.73
CA ALA A 209 4.91 -33.67 21.76
C ALA A 209 6.34 -33.36 22.25
N ALA A 210 6.51 -33.06 23.53
CA ALA A 210 7.82 -32.78 24.13
C ALA A 210 8.79 -34.00 24.14
N LYS A 211 8.28 -35.22 23.92
CA LYS A 211 9.11 -36.41 23.78
C LYS A 211 9.76 -36.59 22.41
N VAL A 212 9.30 -35.83 21.43
CA VAL A 212 9.82 -35.89 20.06
C VAL A 212 11.11 -35.08 19.99
N GLU A 213 12.23 -35.76 19.79
CA GLU A 213 13.52 -35.09 19.63
C GLU A 213 13.52 -34.15 18.45
N GLY A 214 13.97 -32.91 18.63
CA GLY A 214 14.02 -31.89 17.59
C GLY A 214 12.78 -31.04 17.49
N LEU A 215 11.74 -31.23 18.32
CA LEU A 215 10.63 -30.28 18.44
C LEU A 215 10.93 -29.26 19.56
N THR A 216 10.74 -28.00 19.22
CA THR A 216 10.89 -26.83 20.10
C THR A 216 9.69 -25.91 19.98
N ASP A 217 9.59 -24.87 20.79
CA ASP A 217 8.56 -23.82 20.73
C ASP A 217 7.11 -24.34 20.61
N LEU A 218 6.77 -25.33 21.46
CA LEU A 218 5.40 -25.83 21.56
C LEU A 218 4.45 -24.75 22.08
N ARG A 219 3.52 -24.31 21.25
CA ARG A 219 2.52 -23.28 21.57
C ARG A 219 1.11 -23.77 21.26
N VAL A 220 0.21 -23.72 22.24
CA VAL A 220 -1.20 -24.00 22.02
C VAL A 220 -1.84 -22.77 21.35
N THR A 221 -2.52 -23.01 20.24
CA THR A 221 -3.18 -21.96 19.45
C THR A 221 -4.68 -21.91 19.68
N ALA A 222 -5.32 -23.05 19.99
CA ALA A 222 -6.73 -23.10 20.31
C ALA A 222 -7.06 -24.32 21.18
N GLU A 223 -8.08 -24.20 22.04
CA GLU A 223 -8.66 -25.27 22.83
C GLU A 223 -10.17 -25.25 22.65
N LYS A 224 -10.76 -26.36 22.21
CA LYS A 224 -12.19 -26.49 21.99
C LYS A 224 -12.70 -27.85 22.49
N GLY A 225 -13.14 -27.90 23.74
CA GLY A 225 -13.49 -29.15 24.40
C GLY A 225 -12.25 -30.05 24.56
N ASP A 226 -12.34 -31.26 24.01
CA ASP A 226 -11.22 -32.23 24.02
C ASP A 226 -10.27 -32.05 22.84
N GLU A 227 -10.51 -31.05 21.96
CA GLU A 227 -9.71 -30.76 20.78
C GLU A 227 -8.71 -29.64 21.10
N VAL A 228 -7.43 -29.93 20.97
CA VAL A 228 -6.34 -28.97 21.20
C VAL A 228 -5.53 -28.81 19.93
N SER A 229 -5.47 -27.57 19.45
CA SER A 229 -4.60 -27.17 18.34
C SER A 229 -3.33 -26.53 18.89
N PHE A 230 -2.20 -26.90 18.33
CA PHE A 230 -0.90 -26.40 18.74
C PHE A 230 0.07 -26.32 17.57
N THR A 231 1.07 -25.47 17.70
CA THR A 231 2.20 -25.36 16.79
C THR A 231 3.48 -25.78 17.48
N ALA A 232 4.39 -26.32 16.71
CA ALA A 232 5.74 -26.71 17.18
C ALA A 232 6.76 -26.38 16.09
N THR A 233 7.97 -26.02 16.50
CA THR A 233 9.09 -25.76 15.55
C THR A 233 10.02 -26.96 15.55
N SER A 234 10.38 -27.48 14.37
CA SER A 234 11.41 -28.52 14.26
C SER A 234 12.80 -27.89 14.13
N THR A 235 13.77 -28.40 14.84
CA THR A 235 15.17 -28.02 14.67
C THR A 235 15.70 -28.59 13.34
N ALA A 236 16.42 -27.76 12.58
CA ALA A 236 17.06 -28.13 11.32
C ALA A 236 16.12 -28.49 10.13
N GLY A 237 14.84 -28.05 10.17
CA GLY A 237 13.92 -28.25 9.03
C GLY A 237 13.54 -29.72 8.77
N ALA A 238 13.77 -30.63 9.72
CA ALA A 238 13.38 -32.02 9.58
C ALA A 238 11.87 -32.18 9.61
N ASP A 239 11.31 -33.00 8.73
CA ASP A 239 9.89 -33.36 8.79
C ASP A 239 9.64 -34.35 9.93
N LEU A 240 9.22 -33.82 11.07
CA LEU A 240 8.94 -34.59 12.27
C LEU A 240 7.47 -35.00 12.41
N ARG A 241 6.63 -34.80 11.38
CA ARG A 241 5.20 -35.15 11.42
C ARG A 241 4.95 -36.61 11.76
N ALA A 242 5.69 -37.51 11.14
CA ALA A 242 5.54 -38.94 11.41
C ALA A 242 5.91 -39.29 12.88
N ALA A 243 6.98 -38.69 13.40
CA ALA A 243 7.39 -38.90 14.80
C ALA A 243 6.38 -38.33 15.79
N LEU A 244 5.87 -37.11 15.50
CA LEU A 244 4.86 -36.45 16.32
C LEU A 244 3.54 -37.24 16.30
N SER A 245 3.05 -37.67 15.13
CA SER A 245 1.85 -38.50 15.02
C SER A 245 1.95 -39.77 15.83
N LYS A 246 3.12 -40.43 15.77
CA LYS A 246 3.37 -41.66 16.55
C LYS A 246 3.37 -41.38 18.07
N ALA A 247 4.05 -40.34 18.52
CA ALA A 247 4.11 -39.98 19.94
C ALA A 247 2.72 -39.62 20.49
N LEU A 248 1.89 -38.91 19.75
CA LEU A 248 0.52 -38.59 20.12
C LEU A 248 -0.36 -39.86 20.18
N ALA A 249 -0.24 -40.75 19.17
CA ALA A 249 -0.97 -42.02 19.18
C ALA A 249 -0.60 -42.92 20.38
N GLU A 250 0.68 -43.01 20.72
CA GLU A 250 1.17 -43.76 21.90
C GLU A 250 0.66 -43.16 23.22
N ALA A 251 0.41 -41.85 23.25
CA ALA A 251 -0.16 -41.17 24.42
C ALA A 251 -1.71 -41.24 24.47
N GLY A 252 -2.34 -41.91 23.52
CA GLY A 252 -3.80 -42.00 23.42
C GLY A 252 -4.49 -40.71 22.96
N CYS A 253 -3.75 -39.84 22.28
CA CYS A 253 -4.22 -38.57 21.74
C CYS A 253 -4.37 -38.68 20.22
N PRO A 254 -5.55 -39.07 19.68
CA PRO A 254 -5.75 -39.19 18.25
C PRO A 254 -5.52 -37.86 17.51
N VAL A 255 -4.77 -37.92 16.42
CA VAL A 255 -4.49 -36.75 15.59
C VAL A 255 -5.67 -36.48 14.65
N VAL A 256 -6.24 -35.29 14.69
CA VAL A 256 -7.32 -34.80 13.83
C VAL A 256 -6.76 -34.15 12.58
N SER A 257 -5.71 -33.32 12.77
CA SER A 257 -5.02 -32.66 11.66
C SER A 257 -3.53 -32.59 11.98
N LEU A 258 -2.70 -32.75 10.95
CA LEU A 258 -1.26 -32.64 11.07
C LEU A 258 -0.72 -32.09 9.74
N THR A 259 -0.36 -30.82 9.75
CA THR A 259 0.18 -30.11 8.59
C THR A 259 1.59 -29.64 8.92
N SER A 260 2.48 -29.70 7.95
CA SER A 260 3.67 -28.86 7.99
C SER A 260 3.30 -27.61 7.22
N ASP A 261 2.98 -26.55 7.92
CA ASP A 261 2.73 -25.31 7.25
C ASP A 261 4.05 -24.77 6.70
N THR A 262 4.08 -24.61 5.40
CA THR A 262 4.94 -23.60 4.80
C THR A 262 4.43 -22.30 5.35
N MET A 263 5.25 -21.62 6.19
CA MET A 263 4.86 -20.35 6.79
C MET A 263 4.29 -19.42 5.72
N SER A 264 3.14 -18.87 6.01
CA SER A 264 2.58 -17.81 5.17
C SER A 264 3.48 -16.57 5.23
N LEU A 265 3.42 -15.68 4.24
CA LEU A 265 4.12 -14.40 4.35
C LEU A 265 3.69 -13.59 5.58
N GLU A 266 2.46 -13.82 6.09
CA GLU A 266 1.98 -13.23 7.33
C GLU A 266 2.79 -13.70 8.54
N ASP A 267 3.03 -15.01 8.66
CA ASP A 267 3.84 -15.60 9.75
C ASP A 267 5.29 -15.12 9.67
N ILE A 268 5.82 -15.04 8.45
CA ILE A 268 7.14 -14.51 8.13
C ILE A 268 7.27 -13.08 8.62
N PHE A 269 6.30 -12.24 8.25
CA PHE A 269 6.26 -10.84 8.64
C PHE A 269 6.19 -10.66 10.15
N LEU A 270 5.34 -11.43 10.84
CA LEU A 270 5.22 -11.40 12.30
C LEU A 270 6.53 -11.78 12.97
N GLN A 271 7.17 -12.86 12.55
CA GLN A 271 8.46 -13.27 13.13
C GLN A 271 9.58 -12.23 12.92
N ILE A 272 9.67 -11.66 11.72
CA ILE A 272 10.68 -10.65 11.42
C ILE A 272 10.44 -9.37 12.24
N THR A 273 9.17 -8.99 12.44
CA THR A 273 8.83 -7.80 13.21
C THR A 273 8.95 -8.00 14.74
N GLU A 274 8.73 -9.22 15.23
CA GLU A 274 8.89 -9.55 16.65
C GLU A 274 10.36 -9.80 17.05
N THR A 275 11.19 -10.32 16.14
CA THR A 275 12.60 -10.63 16.40
C THR A 275 13.58 -9.50 16.11
N ALA A 276 13.13 -8.41 15.47
CA ALA A 276 13.96 -7.23 15.33
C ALA A 276 14.16 -6.60 16.72
N PRO A 277 15.42 -6.50 17.24
CA PRO A 277 15.64 -5.86 18.52
C PRO A 277 15.12 -4.44 18.46
N GLU A 278 14.37 -4.05 19.46
CA GLU A 278 13.99 -2.69 19.75
C GLU A 278 15.28 -1.94 20.10
N GLU A 279 16.08 -1.56 19.07
CA GLU A 279 17.20 -0.65 19.27
C GLU A 279 16.60 0.66 19.76
N ALA A 280 16.99 1.02 20.97
CA ALA A 280 16.59 2.18 21.72
C ALA A 280 16.33 3.38 20.79
N GLN A 281 15.13 3.93 20.94
CA GLN A 281 14.82 5.25 20.39
C GLN A 281 15.98 6.18 20.75
N PRO A 282 16.54 6.95 19.80
CA PRO A 282 17.45 8.00 20.20
C PRO A 282 16.66 8.87 21.18
N GLU A 283 17.18 9.00 22.41
CA GLU A 283 16.70 10.01 23.35
C GLU A 283 16.65 11.32 22.57
N GLU A 284 15.44 11.85 22.39
CA GLU A 284 15.27 13.23 22.01
C GLU A 284 16.00 14.06 23.09
N THR A 285 17.22 14.44 22.79
CA THR A 285 17.88 15.51 23.51
C THR A 285 17.01 16.74 23.27
N GLU A 286 16.20 17.08 24.26
CA GLU A 286 15.58 18.39 24.38
C GLU A 286 16.69 19.41 24.30
N GLU A 287 16.89 20.02 23.13
CA GLU A 287 17.61 21.28 23.04
C GLU A 287 16.82 22.28 23.88
N PRO A 288 17.46 22.95 24.85
CA PRO A 288 16.77 23.97 25.62
C PRO A 288 16.38 25.11 24.67
N ALA A 289 15.08 25.39 24.64
CA ALA A 289 14.51 26.51 23.91
C ALA A 289 15.27 27.80 24.28
N PRO A 290 15.63 28.65 23.30
CA PRO A 290 16.24 29.91 23.61
C PRO A 290 15.25 30.80 24.39
N GLU A 291 15.68 31.20 25.56
CA GLU A 291 15.00 32.10 26.47
C GLU A 291 14.61 33.40 25.73
N ALA A 292 13.35 33.55 25.38
CA ALA A 292 12.83 34.76 24.77
C ALA A 292 12.77 35.85 25.84
N ALA A 293 13.68 36.81 25.73
CA ALA A 293 13.67 38.04 26.54
C ALA A 293 12.32 38.75 26.44
N ALA A 294 11.71 38.94 27.59
CA ALA A 294 10.50 39.70 27.78
C ALA A 294 10.67 41.14 27.30
N ALA A 295 10.03 41.50 26.21
CA ALA A 295 9.75 42.89 25.86
C ALA A 295 8.26 43.14 26.10
N GLN A 296 7.97 44.06 27.00
CA GLN A 296 6.63 44.55 27.34
C GLN A 296 5.98 45.20 26.10
N PRO A 297 4.69 45.06 25.83
CA PRO A 297 4.03 45.82 24.80
C PRO A 297 3.61 47.20 25.33
N GLU A 298 4.14 48.23 24.67
CA GLU A 298 3.61 49.59 24.76
C GLU A 298 2.17 49.65 24.20
N GLN A 299 1.28 50.22 24.97
CA GLN A 299 -0.07 50.63 24.58
C GLN A 299 0.01 51.78 23.57
N SER A 300 -0.58 51.60 22.39
CA SER A 300 -1.04 52.73 21.58
C SER A 300 -2.17 52.35 20.64
N ALA A 301 -3.28 53.02 20.88
CA ALA A 301 -4.27 53.59 19.95
C ALA A 301 -5.10 52.65 19.06
N GLU A 302 -6.34 52.51 19.44
CA GLU A 302 -7.51 52.26 18.57
C GLU A 302 -7.51 53.18 17.33
N PRO A 303 -7.84 52.72 16.16
CA PRO A 303 -8.43 53.54 15.12
C PRO A 303 -9.93 53.21 14.94
N ALA A 304 -10.67 54.32 14.94
CA ALA A 304 -12.11 54.46 14.81
C ALA A 304 -12.74 53.74 13.62
N GLU A 305 -13.96 53.22 13.84
CA GLU A 305 -14.93 52.83 12.82
C GLU A 305 -15.24 53.99 11.85
N PRO A 306 -15.41 53.75 10.56
CA PRO A 306 -16.07 54.67 9.68
C PRO A 306 -17.60 54.35 9.64
N GLN A 307 -18.36 55.36 10.01
CA GLN A 307 -19.79 55.45 9.91
C GLN A 307 -20.29 55.30 8.45
N ALA A 308 -21.38 54.53 8.29
CA ALA A 308 -22.15 54.49 7.06
C ALA A 308 -22.84 55.83 6.75
N PRO A 309 -22.95 56.23 5.49
CA PRO A 309 -23.87 57.32 5.10
C PRO A 309 -25.26 56.75 4.79
N ALA A 310 -26.26 57.54 5.15
CA ALA A 310 -27.69 57.35 5.10
C ALA A 310 -28.23 57.20 3.66
N ASP A 311 -29.18 56.34 3.59
CA ASP A 311 -30.50 56.39 2.98
C ASP A 311 -30.77 57.56 2.01
N ASP A 312 -31.01 57.24 0.77
CA ASP A 312 -31.80 58.05 -0.13
C ASP A 312 -32.57 57.15 -1.09
N THR A 313 -33.83 56.93 -0.73
CA THR A 313 -34.84 56.33 -1.61
C THR A 313 -35.44 57.45 -2.49
N PRO A 314 -35.71 57.20 -3.75
CA PRO A 314 -37.01 57.54 -4.27
C PRO A 314 -37.71 56.43 -5.06
N GLU A 315 -38.92 56.16 -4.59
CA GLU A 315 -40.18 55.97 -5.29
C GLU A 315 -40.21 55.32 -6.67
N GLN A 316 -41.02 54.27 -6.67
CA GLN A 316 -41.67 53.67 -7.84
C GLN A 316 -42.56 54.66 -8.55
N PRO A 317 -42.89 54.40 -9.83
CA PRO A 317 -44.32 54.31 -10.16
C PRO A 317 -44.68 52.98 -10.83
N GLU A 318 -45.91 52.62 -10.48
CA GLU A 318 -46.74 51.55 -10.94
C GLU A 318 -47.11 51.56 -12.42
N ALA A 319 -47.54 50.40 -12.87
CA ALA A 319 -48.55 50.07 -13.89
C ALA A 319 -48.19 50.30 -15.37
N GLU A 320 -48.31 49.31 -16.20
CA GLU A 320 -49.57 48.86 -16.79
C GLU A 320 -49.45 47.55 -17.54
N ASN A 321 -50.37 46.73 -17.30
CA ASN A 321 -51.02 45.65 -17.97
C ASN A 321 -51.15 45.86 -19.48
N ASP A 322 -50.75 44.90 -20.32
CA ASP A 322 -51.59 44.52 -21.46
C ASP A 322 -51.31 43.07 -21.93
N GLN A 323 -52.41 42.35 -21.91
CA GLN A 323 -52.62 41.06 -22.54
C GLN A 323 -52.70 41.22 -24.08
N LYS A 324 -52.25 40.23 -24.80
CA LYS A 324 -52.82 39.65 -26.05
C LYS A 324 -51.87 38.50 -26.46
N GLU A 325 -52.30 37.28 -26.35
CA GLU A 325 -53.08 36.38 -27.21
C GLU A 325 -52.62 36.34 -28.70
N GLU A 326 -52.42 35.08 -29.11
CA GLU A 326 -52.50 34.49 -30.51
C GLU A 326 -51.33 34.83 -31.48
N GLU A 327 -50.60 33.84 -31.88
CA GLU A 327 -50.75 32.66 -32.81
C GLU A 327 -49.61 31.66 -32.67
#